data_c8b0876e76e728a5104bd2c579deef2a
#
_entry.id   c8b0876e76e728a5104bd2c579deef2a
#
_cell.length_a   1.000
_cell.length_b   1.000
_cell.length_c   1.000
_cell.angle_alpha   90.00
_cell.angle_beta   90.00
_cell.angle_gamma   90.00
#
_symmetry.space_group_name_H-M   'P 1'
#
loop_
_entity.id
_entity.type
_entity.pdbx_description
1 polymer ?
#
loop_
_entity_poly.entity_id
_entity_poly.type
_entity_poly.pdbx_seq_one_letter_code
_entity_poly.pdbx_strand_id
1 'polypeptide(L)'
;MPGAAKNVEAPEWYVYQFEVRKVPFYVGIGHRERASDRLRWVCSQIKRELAGKPGKWDLHTRVIKYFILCPEPVTHRCICKGLCRADALKVEKRRIIDLRSSGHVIANIQYNRRPLPSPEEVIKFIRKHPKPAGLSCRRQA
;
A
#
# COMPACT_ATOMS: atom_id res chain seq x y z
N MET A 1 6.78 1.99 -38.82
CA MET A 1 5.76 2.37 -38.42
C MET A 1 5.58 2.99 -37.15
N PRO A 2 5.33 4.17 -37.20
CA PRO A 2 5.20 4.96 -35.99
C PRO A 2 4.16 4.42 -35.03
N GLY A 3 3.12 3.88 -35.57
CA GLY A 3 2.08 3.37 -34.72
C GLY A 3 2.55 2.22 -33.84
N ALA A 4 3.36 1.39 -34.40
CA ALA A 4 3.86 0.27 -33.64
C ALA A 4 4.75 0.74 -32.51
N ALA A 5 5.55 1.72 -32.80
CA ALA A 5 6.44 2.24 -31.77
C ALA A 5 5.67 2.81 -30.60
N LYS A 6 4.52 3.41 -30.88
CA LYS A 6 3.78 3.94 -29.80
C LYS A 6 3.25 2.88 -28.89
N ASN A 7 2.93 1.73 -29.47
CA ASN A 7 2.33 0.71 -28.69
C ASN A 7 3.30 -0.02 -27.82
N VAL A 8 4.54 0.14 -28.07
CA VAL A 8 5.49 -0.49 -27.27
C VAL A 8 5.60 0.35 -26.05
N GLU A 9 4.88 0.59 -25.42
CA GLU A 9 4.81 1.33 -24.47
C GLU A 9 5.84 1.80 -23.74
N ALA A 10 5.82 3.03 -23.49
CA ALA A 10 6.70 3.63 -22.58
C ALA A 10 6.56 2.92 -21.27
N PRO A 11 7.61 2.70 -20.56
CA PRO A 11 7.57 2.07 -19.27
C PRO A 11 6.91 3.03 -18.29
N GLU A 12 5.65 2.79 -18.08
CA GLU A 12 4.84 3.65 -17.23
C GLU A 12 4.51 3.07 -15.89
N TRP A 13 4.89 1.84 -15.64
CA TRP A 13 4.52 1.19 -14.40
C TRP A 13 5.49 1.52 -13.28
N TYR A 14 4.99 1.46 -12.07
CA TYR A 14 5.82 1.67 -10.88
C TYR A 14 5.39 0.71 -9.79
N VAL A 15 6.29 0.53 -8.83
CA VAL A 15 6.00 -0.26 -7.63
C VAL A 15 5.91 0.73 -6.49
N TYR A 16 4.87 0.61 -5.68
CA TYR A 16 4.66 1.51 -4.57
C TYR A 16 4.38 0.71 -3.31
N GLN A 17 4.48 1.35 -2.17
CA GLN A 17 4.05 0.72 -0.93
C GLN A 17 3.26 1.73 -0.11
N PHE A 18 2.28 1.24 0.63
CA PHE A 18 1.57 2.06 1.60
C PHE A 18 2.27 1.96 2.93
N GLU A 19 2.35 3.07 3.64
CA GLU A 19 3.08 3.17 4.90
C GLU A 19 2.29 3.97 5.92
N VAL A 20 2.49 3.65 7.19
CA VAL A 20 2.06 4.49 8.29
C VAL A 20 3.30 4.70 9.15
N ARG A 21 3.67 5.94 9.40
CA ARG A 21 4.90 6.28 10.13
C ARG A 21 6.13 5.61 9.52
N LYS A 22 6.17 5.55 8.21
CA LYS A 22 7.24 4.92 7.45
C LYS A 22 7.32 3.40 7.61
N VAL A 23 6.33 2.78 8.22
CA VAL A 23 6.26 1.32 8.31
C VAL A 23 5.44 0.81 7.15
N PRO A 24 6.03 0.07 6.22
CA PRO A 24 5.29 -0.43 5.07
C PRO A 24 4.35 -1.56 5.47
N PHE A 25 3.17 -1.59 4.87
CA PHE A 25 2.23 -2.65 5.14
C PHE A 25 1.57 -3.23 3.88
N TYR A 26 1.85 -2.68 2.73
CA TYR A 26 1.31 -3.20 1.47
C TYR A 26 2.18 -2.74 0.31
N VAL A 27 2.44 -3.64 -0.63
CA VAL A 27 3.20 -3.32 -1.84
C VAL A 27 2.30 -3.59 -3.03
N GLY A 28 2.28 -2.70 -4.00
CA GLY A 28 1.48 -2.88 -5.20
C GLY A 28 2.17 -2.34 -6.43
N ILE A 29 1.60 -2.62 -7.59
CA ILE A 29 2.06 -2.02 -8.83
C ILE A 29 0.95 -1.12 -9.35
N GLY A 30 1.33 -0.13 -10.10
CA GLY A 30 0.36 0.75 -10.68
C GLY A 30 0.94 1.55 -11.83
N HIS A 31 0.06 2.25 -12.53
CA HIS A 31 0.47 3.26 -13.46
C HIS A 31 -0.45 4.45 -13.25
N ARG A 32 -0.01 5.60 -13.66
CA ARG A 32 -0.72 6.86 -13.41
C ARG A 32 -0.92 7.03 -11.91
N GLU A 33 -2.12 7.30 -11.46
CA GLU A 33 -2.38 7.62 -10.07
C GLU A 33 -2.96 6.47 -9.26
N ARG A 34 -2.63 5.25 -9.65
CA ARG A 34 -3.22 4.08 -9.02
C ARG A 34 -3.09 4.06 -7.51
N ALA A 35 -1.92 4.43 -6.98
CA ALA A 35 -1.72 4.42 -5.54
C ALA A 35 -2.65 5.43 -4.84
N SER A 36 -2.74 6.64 -5.37
CA SER A 36 -3.62 7.65 -4.81
C SER A 36 -5.09 7.28 -4.99
N ASP A 37 -5.43 6.66 -6.13
CA ASP A 37 -6.79 6.23 -6.39
C ASP A 37 -7.26 5.22 -5.36
N ARG A 38 -6.37 4.34 -4.92
CA ARG A 38 -6.74 3.34 -3.92
C ARG A 38 -7.13 4.01 -2.60
N LEU A 39 -6.39 5.03 -2.20
CA LEU A 39 -6.71 5.76 -0.98
C LEU A 39 -8.04 6.49 -1.11
N ARG A 40 -8.30 7.11 -2.26
CA ARG A 40 -9.57 7.78 -2.50
C ARG A 40 -10.72 6.79 -2.49
N TRP A 41 -10.49 5.61 -3.04
CA TRP A 41 -11.52 4.57 -3.06
C TRP A 41 -11.91 4.16 -1.64
N VAL A 42 -10.92 3.99 -0.74
CA VAL A 42 -11.22 3.65 0.65
C VAL A 42 -12.06 4.74 1.30
N CYS A 43 -11.72 6.01 1.07
CA CYS A 43 -12.51 7.10 1.62
C CYS A 43 -13.94 7.08 1.13
N SER A 44 -14.15 6.76 -0.16
CA SER A 44 -15.50 6.69 -0.69
C SER A 44 -16.28 5.51 -0.11
N GLN A 45 -15.62 4.39 0.16
CA GLN A 45 -16.27 3.24 0.78
C GLN A 45 -16.68 3.54 2.23
N ILE A 46 -15.86 4.29 2.94
CA ILE A 46 -16.22 4.71 4.29
C ILE A 46 -17.49 5.58 4.26
N LYS A 47 -17.56 6.50 3.30
CA LYS A 47 -18.74 7.34 3.16
C LYS A 47 -19.99 6.52 2.87
N ARG A 48 -19.84 5.47 2.05
CA ARG A 48 -20.98 4.58 1.76
C ARG A 48 -21.46 3.89 3.03
N GLU A 49 -20.55 3.43 3.87
CA GLU A 49 -20.92 2.77 5.12
C GLU A 49 -21.62 3.74 6.06
N LEU A 50 -21.16 4.97 6.12
CA LEU A 50 -21.80 5.97 6.95
C LEU A 50 -23.23 6.29 6.46
N ALA A 51 -23.48 6.08 5.17
CA ALA A 51 -24.80 6.27 4.60
C ALA A 51 -25.66 5.00 4.67
N GLY A 52 -25.19 3.98 5.40
CA GLY A 52 -25.98 2.77 5.59
C GLY A 52 -25.80 1.72 4.51
N LYS A 53 -24.84 1.86 3.62
CA LYS A 53 -24.61 0.89 2.56
C LYS A 53 -23.36 0.06 2.89
N PRO A 54 -23.38 -1.24 2.60
CA PRO A 54 -22.20 -2.06 2.92
C PRO A 54 -21.05 -1.72 2.02
N GLY A 55 -19.85 -1.69 2.59
CA GLY A 55 -18.63 -1.55 1.82
C GLY A 55 -18.02 -2.91 1.53
N LYS A 56 -17.11 -2.94 0.57
CA LYS A 56 -16.37 -4.15 0.26
C LYS A 56 -14.94 -3.94 0.69
N TRP A 57 -14.44 -4.84 1.52
CA TRP A 57 -13.13 -4.67 2.10
C TRP A 57 -12.29 -5.92 1.93
N ASP A 58 -11.05 -5.73 1.51
CA ASP A 58 -10.08 -6.81 1.53
C ASP A 58 -9.05 -6.48 2.61
N LEU A 59 -8.02 -7.29 2.73
CA LEU A 59 -7.09 -7.15 3.85
C LEU A 59 -6.45 -5.78 3.90
N HIS A 60 -5.84 -5.34 2.83
CA HIS A 60 -5.10 -4.07 2.89
C HIS A 60 -6.02 -2.86 3.01
N THR A 61 -7.21 -2.90 2.41
CA THR A 61 -8.12 -1.76 2.54
C THR A 61 -8.72 -1.67 3.94
N ARG A 62 -8.84 -2.79 4.65
CA ARG A 62 -9.26 -2.74 6.05
C ARG A 62 -8.21 -2.05 6.91
N VAL A 63 -6.94 -2.28 6.62
CA VAL A 63 -5.86 -1.61 7.34
C VAL A 63 -5.88 -0.11 7.06
N ILE A 64 -6.05 0.26 5.79
CA ILE A 64 -6.15 1.68 5.42
C ILE A 64 -7.33 2.33 6.14
N LYS A 65 -8.48 1.67 6.13
CA LYS A 65 -9.69 2.18 6.79
C LYS A 65 -9.42 2.46 8.27
N TYR A 66 -8.76 1.53 8.94
CA TYR A 66 -8.46 1.70 10.36
C TYR A 66 -7.68 2.99 10.61
N PHE A 67 -6.63 3.24 9.84
CA PHE A 67 -5.80 4.41 10.07
C PHE A 67 -6.44 5.71 9.60
N ILE A 68 -7.38 5.65 8.68
CA ILE A 68 -8.17 6.83 8.33
C ILE A 68 -9.10 7.19 9.48
N LEU A 69 -9.76 6.18 10.07
CA LEU A 69 -10.69 6.41 11.17
C LEU A 69 -10.00 6.72 12.49
N CYS A 70 -8.83 6.15 12.71
CA CYS A 70 -8.01 6.48 13.88
C CYS A 70 -6.90 7.35 13.34
N PRO A 71 -7.11 8.63 13.24
CA PRO A 71 -6.37 9.48 12.31
C PRO A 71 -4.86 9.41 12.43
N GLU A 72 -4.30 8.65 11.52
CA GLU A 72 -2.88 8.62 11.32
C GLU A 72 -2.67 8.57 9.81
N PRO A 73 -1.83 9.42 9.23
CA PRO A 73 -1.71 9.48 7.78
C PRO A 73 -1.23 8.16 7.17
N VAL A 74 -1.95 7.72 6.15
CA VAL A 74 -1.48 6.63 5.31
C VAL A 74 -0.87 7.30 4.08
N THR A 75 0.38 7.00 3.83
CA THR A 75 1.09 7.57 2.69
C THR A 75 1.53 6.48 1.75
N HIS A 76 1.90 6.83 0.55
CA HIS A 76 2.49 5.88 -0.36
C HIS A 76 3.85 6.36 -0.80
N ARG A 77 4.74 5.41 -1.04
CA ARG A 77 6.09 5.70 -1.49
C ARG A 77 6.36 4.91 -2.75
N CYS A 78 6.91 5.57 -3.75
CA CYS A 78 7.33 4.89 -4.96
C CYS A 78 8.66 4.19 -4.70
N ILE A 79 8.68 2.87 -4.89
CA ILE A 79 9.89 2.07 -4.71
C ILE A 79 10.74 2.07 -5.97
N CYS A 80 10.09 1.93 -7.12
CA CYS A 80 10.78 1.87 -8.38
C CYS A 80 9.80 2.29 -9.48
N LYS A 81 10.24 3.07 -10.43
CA LYS A 81 9.37 3.54 -11.51
C LYS A 81 10.04 3.34 -12.85
N GLY A 82 9.32 3.62 -13.93
CA GLY A 82 9.86 3.49 -15.27
C GLY A 82 9.98 2.04 -15.70
N LEU A 83 9.00 1.22 -15.32
CA LEU A 83 9.05 -0.22 -15.59
C LEU A 83 7.94 -0.63 -16.54
N CYS A 84 8.18 -1.70 -17.30
CA CYS A 84 7.07 -2.35 -17.97
C CYS A 84 6.33 -3.18 -16.92
N ARG A 85 5.13 -3.61 -17.25
CA ARG A 85 4.32 -4.32 -16.27
C ARG A 85 4.99 -5.59 -15.76
N ALA A 86 5.63 -6.34 -16.66
CA ALA A 86 6.30 -7.59 -16.28
C ALA A 86 7.42 -7.32 -15.27
N ASP A 87 8.21 -6.28 -15.50
CA ASP A 87 9.28 -5.95 -14.57
C ASP A 87 8.74 -5.40 -13.26
N ALA A 88 7.65 -4.65 -13.32
CA ALA A 88 7.01 -4.16 -12.10
C ALA A 88 6.55 -5.32 -11.23
N LEU A 89 5.99 -6.37 -11.84
CA LEU A 89 5.57 -7.55 -11.09
C LEU A 89 6.76 -8.24 -10.41
N LYS A 90 7.90 -8.28 -11.08
CA LYS A 90 9.10 -8.87 -10.49
C LYS A 90 9.59 -8.06 -9.30
N VAL A 91 9.60 -6.75 -9.43
CA VAL A 91 10.04 -5.87 -8.35
C VAL A 91 9.07 -5.95 -7.17
N GLU A 92 7.78 -5.98 -7.46
CA GLU A 92 6.77 -6.13 -6.42
C GLU A 92 6.99 -7.42 -5.62
N LYS A 93 7.17 -8.53 -6.33
CA LYS A 93 7.37 -9.82 -5.67
C LYS A 93 8.60 -9.80 -4.78
N ARG A 94 9.69 -9.23 -5.29
CA ARG A 94 10.92 -9.16 -4.53
C ARG A 94 10.73 -8.32 -3.27
N ARG A 95 10.05 -7.20 -3.40
CA ARG A 95 9.82 -6.33 -2.25
C ARG A 95 8.97 -7.01 -1.19
N ILE A 96 7.93 -7.72 -1.61
CA ILE A 96 7.07 -8.46 -0.69
C ILE A 96 7.89 -9.51 0.07
N ILE A 97 8.70 -10.27 -0.65
CA ILE A 97 9.54 -11.29 -0.05
C ILE A 97 10.53 -10.67 0.93
N ASP A 98 11.18 -9.58 0.53
CA ASP A 98 12.16 -8.93 1.38
C ASP A 98 11.54 -8.40 2.66
N LEU A 99 10.37 -7.80 2.58
CA LEU A 99 9.70 -7.29 3.77
C LEU A 99 9.32 -8.43 4.72
N ARG A 100 8.78 -9.52 4.18
CA ARG A 100 8.42 -10.66 5.02
C ARG A 100 9.64 -11.31 5.65
N SER A 101 10.73 -11.40 4.88
CA SER A 101 11.96 -11.98 5.40
C SER A 101 12.56 -11.14 6.50
N SER A 102 12.29 -9.85 6.50
CA SER A 102 12.75 -8.94 7.55
C SER A 102 11.80 -8.90 8.74
N GLY A 103 10.77 -9.73 8.74
CA GLY A 103 9.85 -9.80 9.87
C GLY A 103 8.65 -8.86 9.79
N HIS A 104 8.47 -8.17 8.67
CA HIS A 104 7.31 -7.29 8.53
C HIS A 104 6.04 -8.09 8.34
N VAL A 105 4.96 -7.66 8.98
CA VAL A 105 3.64 -8.23 8.78
C VAL A 105 2.92 -7.29 7.83
N ILE A 106 2.70 -7.74 6.61
CA ILE A 106 2.11 -6.90 5.57
C ILE A 106 0.80 -7.48 5.08
N ALA A 107 0.01 -6.63 4.45
CA ALA A 107 -1.35 -6.97 4.05
C ALA A 107 -1.45 -7.55 2.64
N ASN A 108 -0.35 -7.89 2.03
CA ASN A 108 -0.38 -8.54 0.72
C ASN A 108 -0.84 -9.97 0.85
N ILE A 109 -1.65 -10.42 -0.10
CA ILE A 109 -2.12 -11.79 -0.10
C ILE A 109 -1.28 -12.67 -1.02
N GLN A 110 -0.50 -12.06 -1.94
CA GLN A 110 0.32 -12.80 -2.88
C GLN A 110 1.54 -13.42 -2.18
N TYR A 111 2.01 -14.51 -2.72
CA TYR A 111 3.26 -15.15 -2.29
C TYR A 111 3.27 -15.54 -0.82
N ASN A 112 2.11 -15.85 -0.29
CA ASN A 112 2.00 -16.18 1.11
C ASN A 112 1.82 -17.68 1.27
N ARG A 113 2.75 -18.33 1.98
CA ARG A 113 2.69 -19.77 2.19
C ARG A 113 2.00 -20.13 3.50
N ARG A 114 1.63 -19.13 4.28
CA ARG A 114 1.01 -19.34 5.58
C ARG A 114 -0.35 -18.70 5.55
N PRO A 115 -1.19 -18.96 6.54
CA PRO A 115 -2.46 -18.24 6.62
C PRO A 115 -2.20 -16.74 6.59
N LEU A 116 -3.10 -16.02 5.93
CA LEU A 116 -2.96 -14.57 5.86
C LEU A 116 -3.09 -13.97 7.25
N PRO A 117 -2.36 -12.89 7.54
CA PRO A 117 -2.55 -12.20 8.80
C PRO A 117 -3.93 -11.53 8.80
N SER A 118 -4.48 -11.31 9.98
CA SER A 118 -5.70 -10.53 10.09
C SER A 118 -5.36 -9.06 9.97
N PRO A 119 -6.35 -8.19 9.68
CA PRO A 119 -6.09 -6.76 9.69
C PRO A 119 -5.53 -6.31 11.03
N GLU A 120 -6.03 -6.89 12.12
CA GLU A 120 -5.55 -6.54 13.46
C GLU A 120 -4.08 -6.87 13.66
N GLU A 121 -3.62 -7.97 13.09
CA GLU A 121 -2.21 -8.33 13.22
C GLU A 121 -1.31 -7.35 12.49
N VAL A 122 -1.73 -6.90 11.30
CA VAL A 122 -0.99 -5.92 10.55
C VAL A 122 -0.96 -4.60 11.30
N ILE A 123 -2.11 -4.16 11.81
CA ILE A 123 -2.23 -2.93 12.58
C ILE A 123 -1.35 -2.98 13.82
N LYS A 124 -1.38 -4.11 14.51
CA LYS A 124 -0.57 -4.28 15.70
C LYS A 124 0.93 -4.17 15.40
N PHE A 125 1.34 -4.77 14.28
CA PHE A 125 2.73 -4.69 13.88
C PHE A 125 3.15 -3.23 13.66
N ILE A 126 2.32 -2.47 12.93
CA ILE A 126 2.60 -1.07 12.67
C ILE A 126 2.69 -0.28 13.98
N ARG A 127 1.75 -0.52 14.88
CA ARG A 127 1.69 0.24 16.12
C ARG A 127 2.84 -0.06 17.07
N LYS A 128 3.50 -1.21 16.92
CA LYS A 128 4.64 -1.52 17.75
C LYS A 128 5.88 -0.73 17.37
N HIS A 129 5.92 -0.19 16.19
CA HIS A 129 7.10 0.53 15.74
C HIS A 129 7.08 1.94 16.30
N PRO A 130 8.13 2.36 16.98
CA PRO A 130 8.16 3.70 17.55
C PRO A 130 8.27 4.75 16.44
N LYS A 131 7.69 5.89 16.68
CA LYS A 131 7.83 6.99 15.76
C LYS A 131 9.28 7.44 15.74
N PRO A 132 9.78 7.85 14.58
CA PRO A 132 11.12 8.42 14.55
C PRO A 132 11.21 9.59 15.51
N ALA A 133 12.28 9.61 16.29
CA ALA A 133 12.43 10.59 17.30
C ALA A 133 12.33 11.99 16.77
N GLY A 134 12.37 12.82 16.56
CA GLY A 134 12.27 14.15 16.07
C GLY A 134 10.96 14.46 15.36
N LEU A 135 10.35 13.46 14.73
CA LEU A 135 9.14 13.73 14.02
C LEU A 135 7.98 13.99 14.94
N SER A 136 7.84 13.20 15.98
CA SER A 136 6.70 13.37 16.84
C SER A 136 6.77 14.70 17.57
N CYS A 137 7.93 15.11 18.00
CA CYS A 137 8.05 16.36 18.71
C CYS A 137 7.63 17.54 17.88
N ARG A 138 8.08 17.57 16.66
CA ARG A 138 7.77 18.70 15.83
C ARG A 138 6.33 18.80 15.47
N ARG A 139 5.68 17.67 15.37
CA ARG A 139 4.32 17.73 15.04
C ARG A 139 3.49 18.24 16.12
N GLN A 140 3.91 18.05 17.35
CA GLN A 140 3.16 18.49 18.47
C GLN A 140 3.25 19.96 18.67
N ALA A 141 4.25 20.55 18.16
CA ALA A 141 4.47 21.98 18.38
C ALA A 141 3.45 22.86 17.63
#